data_d715a71e55d06ec4513a1bb0dada7e0c
#
_entry.id   d715a71e55d06ec4513a1bb0dada7e0c
#
_cell.length_a   1.000
_cell.length_b   1.000
_cell.length_c   1.000
_cell.angle_alpha   90.00
_cell.angle_beta   90.00
_cell.angle_gamma   90.00
#
_symmetry.space_group_name_H-M   'P 1'
#
loop_
_entity.id
_entity.type
_entity.pdbx_description
1 polymer ?
#
loop_
_entity_poly.entity_id
_entity_poly.type
_entity_poly.pdbx_seq_one_letter_code
_entity_poly.pdbx_strand_id
1 'polypeptide(L)'
;MATALEGGKAATPRTLVVNGERFEHIKFTNFKNLEKPLTDILRSVNPSNSAVVFDIDETILINDPKIDACYHARPNPGIMKIYRLCLRLQIAVYFVTARRLSDENYEWTTKQLQCIGAGKYAELHMCPESYRVSAAKISEFKKRARARIMRKSKRQIVLNAGDQWTDTLQMSSIKECNAFIEKDNKSYWLFQPIDREVVWQLKLPDRGGY
;
A
#
# COMPACT_ATOMS: atom_id res chain seq x y z
N MET A 1 14.61 -2.87 -19.81
CA MET A 1 13.97 -2.12 -20.91
C MET A 1 12.74 -1.45 -20.35
N ALA A 2 12.78 -0.13 -20.19
CA ALA A 2 11.62 0.64 -19.73
C ALA A 2 10.68 0.83 -20.92
N THR A 3 9.59 0.09 -20.96
CA THR A 3 8.51 0.31 -21.92
C THR A 3 7.76 1.57 -21.52
N ALA A 4 7.81 2.59 -22.36
CA ALA A 4 7.04 3.81 -22.21
C ALA A 4 5.53 3.46 -22.14
N LEU A 5 4.88 3.88 -21.05
CA LEU A 5 3.43 3.75 -20.87
C LEU A 5 2.74 4.80 -21.78
N GLU A 6 2.40 4.43 -23.00
CA GLU A 6 1.56 5.25 -23.88
C GLU A 6 0.10 5.13 -23.47
N GLY A 7 -0.55 6.25 -23.21
CA GLY A 7 -2.01 6.30 -23.06
C GLY A 7 -2.54 7.25 -21.99
N GLY A 8 -2.61 8.51 -22.29
CA GLY A 8 -3.09 9.62 -21.44
C GLY A 8 -1.92 10.48 -21.01
N LYS A 9 -2.01 11.82 -21.09
CA LYS A 9 -0.92 12.75 -20.74
C LYS A 9 -0.30 12.39 -19.39
N ALA A 10 0.63 11.42 -19.40
CA ALA A 10 1.45 11.08 -18.25
C ALA A 10 2.38 12.27 -18.03
N ALA A 11 2.30 12.86 -16.86
CA ALA A 11 3.29 13.85 -16.45
C ALA A 11 4.68 13.20 -16.55
N THR A 12 5.64 13.91 -17.12
CA THR A 12 7.03 13.46 -17.22
C THR A 12 7.48 12.94 -15.85
N PRO A 13 8.07 11.73 -15.74
CA PRO A 13 8.56 11.20 -14.49
C PRO A 13 9.51 12.21 -13.85
N ARG A 14 9.27 12.56 -12.59
CA ARG A 14 10.16 13.44 -11.84
C ARG A 14 10.92 12.61 -10.82
N THR A 15 12.20 12.85 -10.69
CA THR A 15 13.03 12.20 -9.69
C THR A 15 12.83 12.86 -8.34
N LEU A 16 12.57 12.04 -7.32
CA LEU A 16 12.52 12.41 -5.91
C LEU A 16 13.67 11.73 -5.18
N VAL A 17 14.34 12.45 -4.31
CA VAL A 17 15.37 11.87 -3.41
C VAL A 17 14.83 11.83 -1.99
N VAL A 18 14.80 10.65 -1.39
CA VAL A 18 14.31 10.41 -0.02
C VAL A 18 15.32 9.55 0.73
N ASN A 19 15.84 10.03 1.85
CA ASN A 19 16.85 9.32 2.62
C ASN A 19 18.04 8.82 1.78
N GLY A 20 18.46 9.60 0.75
CA GLY A 20 19.52 9.24 -0.19
C GLY A 20 19.10 8.23 -1.28
N GLU A 21 17.88 7.73 -1.27
CA GLU A 21 17.35 6.86 -2.32
C GLU A 21 16.61 7.69 -3.39
N ARG A 22 16.82 7.36 -4.66
CA ARG A 22 16.19 8.03 -5.79
C ARG A 22 14.96 7.24 -6.25
N PHE A 23 13.87 7.95 -6.49
CA PHE A 23 12.61 7.39 -6.99
C PHE A 23 12.15 8.16 -8.22
N GLU A 24 11.64 7.46 -9.20
CA GLU A 24 10.76 8.03 -10.20
C GLU A 24 9.33 7.98 -9.67
N HIS A 25 8.58 9.04 -9.88
CA HIS A 25 7.19 9.09 -9.44
C HIS A 25 6.27 9.60 -10.53
N ILE A 26 5.07 9.03 -10.56
CA ILE A 26 3.99 9.42 -11.45
C ILE A 26 2.77 9.74 -10.60
N LYS A 27 2.17 10.93 -10.86
CA LYS A 27 0.96 11.39 -10.20
C LYS A 27 -0.27 11.04 -11.01
N PHE A 28 -1.30 10.55 -10.35
CA PHE A 28 -2.61 10.29 -10.94
C PHE A 28 -3.70 11.02 -10.16
N THR A 29 -4.59 11.71 -10.85
CA THR A 29 -5.69 12.46 -10.23
C THR A 29 -6.90 11.58 -9.90
N ASN A 30 -6.97 10.38 -10.49
CA ASN A 30 -8.05 9.42 -10.22
C ASN A 30 -7.55 7.99 -10.42
N PHE A 31 -8.27 7.04 -9.81
CA PHE A 31 -7.93 5.62 -9.86
C PHE A 31 -8.05 5.03 -11.27
N LYS A 32 -8.96 5.52 -12.11
CA LYS A 32 -9.17 4.99 -13.46
C LYS A 32 -7.88 5.07 -14.30
N ASN A 33 -7.15 6.18 -14.17
CA ASN A 33 -5.88 6.37 -14.89
C ASN A 33 -4.74 5.53 -14.32
N LEU A 34 -4.81 5.20 -13.02
CA LEU A 34 -3.83 4.38 -12.31
C LEU A 34 -4.06 2.87 -12.54
N GLU A 35 -5.29 2.42 -12.83
CA GLU A 35 -5.68 1.00 -12.91
C GLU A 35 -4.85 0.23 -13.95
N LYS A 36 -4.66 0.82 -15.15
CA LYS A 36 -3.87 0.18 -16.21
C LYS A 36 -2.39 0.03 -15.83
N PRO A 37 -1.66 1.07 -15.40
CA PRO A 37 -0.28 0.92 -14.93
C PRO A 37 -0.10 -0.15 -13.87
N LEU A 38 -0.95 -0.19 -12.84
CA LEU A 38 -0.88 -1.23 -11.81
C LEU A 38 -1.14 -2.62 -12.36
N THR A 39 -2.09 -2.75 -13.29
CA THR A 39 -2.38 -4.03 -13.96
C THR A 39 -1.18 -4.52 -14.76
N ASP A 40 -0.53 -3.64 -15.52
CA ASP A 40 0.66 -3.97 -16.32
C ASP A 40 1.84 -4.39 -15.44
N ILE A 41 2.09 -3.68 -14.33
CA ILE A 41 3.09 -4.07 -13.33
C ILE A 41 2.82 -5.48 -12.78
N LEU A 42 1.58 -5.75 -12.33
CA LEU A 42 1.25 -7.04 -11.71
C LEU A 42 1.27 -8.19 -12.72
N ARG A 43 1.00 -7.94 -14.00
CA ARG A 43 1.10 -8.96 -15.06
C ARG A 43 2.53 -9.24 -15.52
N SER A 44 3.44 -8.30 -15.29
CA SER A 44 4.86 -8.45 -15.71
C SER A 44 5.71 -9.26 -14.73
N VAL A 45 5.23 -9.50 -13.50
CA VAL A 45 6.00 -10.21 -12.48
C VAL A 45 5.74 -11.71 -12.48
N ASN A 46 6.70 -12.49 -11.97
CA ASN A 46 6.49 -13.92 -11.73
C ASN A 46 5.64 -14.13 -10.47
N PRO A 47 4.39 -14.66 -10.59
CA PRO A 47 3.49 -14.77 -9.45
C PRO A 47 4.01 -15.65 -8.31
N SER A 48 4.75 -16.72 -8.64
CA SER A 48 5.25 -17.68 -7.64
C SER A 48 6.26 -17.04 -6.68
N ASN A 49 7.00 -16.03 -7.16
CA ASN A 49 8.03 -15.34 -6.39
C ASN A 49 7.61 -13.94 -5.94
N SER A 50 6.36 -13.55 -6.21
CA SER A 50 5.87 -12.19 -5.96
C SER A 50 4.90 -12.14 -4.80
N ALA A 51 4.91 -11.00 -4.10
CA ALA A 51 3.96 -10.64 -3.06
C ALA A 51 3.52 -9.19 -3.22
N VAL A 52 2.29 -8.90 -2.78
CA VAL A 52 1.77 -7.54 -2.65
C VAL A 52 1.40 -7.30 -1.19
N VAL A 53 1.74 -6.12 -0.68
CA VAL A 53 1.40 -5.70 0.67
C VAL A 53 0.42 -4.53 0.60
N PHE A 54 -0.70 -4.65 1.29
CA PHE A 54 -1.66 -3.57 1.49
C PHE A 54 -1.69 -3.15 2.96
N ASP A 55 -1.79 -1.85 3.20
CA ASP A 55 -2.36 -1.37 4.45
C ASP A 55 -3.87 -1.60 4.47
N ILE A 56 -4.50 -1.43 5.63
CA ILE A 56 -5.93 -1.73 5.79
C ILE A 56 -6.77 -0.45 5.75
N ASP A 57 -6.60 0.41 6.76
CA ASP A 57 -7.44 1.58 6.97
C ASP A 57 -7.21 2.61 5.86
N GLU A 58 -8.29 3.17 5.33
CA GLU A 58 -8.30 4.13 4.20
C GLU A 58 -7.57 3.64 2.95
N THR A 59 -7.13 2.37 2.96
CA THR A 59 -6.45 1.70 1.84
C THR A 59 -7.36 0.66 1.19
N ILE A 60 -7.46 -0.56 1.74
CA ILE A 60 -8.35 -1.58 1.16
C ILE A 60 -9.79 -1.43 1.66
N LEU A 61 -9.97 -0.96 2.87
CA LEU A 61 -11.25 -0.56 3.42
C LEU A 61 -11.29 0.95 3.70
N ILE A 62 -12.48 1.49 3.68
CA ILE A 62 -12.80 2.85 4.04
C ILE A 62 -13.64 2.77 5.28
N ASN A 63 -13.15 3.35 6.39
CA ASN A 63 -13.90 3.43 7.62
C ASN A 63 -15.02 4.48 7.47
N ASP A 64 -16.22 4.11 7.84
CA ASP A 64 -17.37 5.02 7.82
C ASP A 64 -18.31 4.70 8.99
N PRO A 65 -18.23 5.45 10.09
CA PRO A 65 -19.02 5.19 11.29
C PRO A 65 -20.54 5.33 11.07
N LYS A 66 -20.96 5.92 9.94
CA LYS A 66 -22.37 6.06 9.57
C LYS A 66 -22.93 4.82 8.88
N ILE A 67 -22.09 3.91 8.48
CA ILE A 67 -22.48 2.66 7.82
C ILE A 67 -22.51 1.55 8.86
N ASP A 68 -23.66 0.91 9.05
CA ASP A 68 -23.80 -0.24 9.94
C ASP A 68 -23.36 -1.57 9.30
N ALA A 69 -23.01 -1.55 8.02
CA ALA A 69 -22.52 -2.73 7.32
C ALA A 69 -21.03 -2.98 7.57
N CYS A 70 -20.64 -4.25 7.57
CA CYS A 70 -19.24 -4.68 7.66
C CYS A 70 -18.45 -4.03 8.81
N TYR A 71 -19.07 -3.90 9.97
CA TYR A 71 -18.43 -3.31 11.14
C TYR A 71 -17.92 -1.89 10.87
N HIS A 72 -18.79 -1.05 10.33
CA HIS A 72 -18.51 0.36 9.98
C HIS A 72 -17.41 0.51 8.90
N ALA A 73 -17.32 -0.44 7.99
CA ALA A 73 -16.37 -0.38 6.88
C ALA A 73 -17.04 -0.67 5.54
N ARG A 74 -16.51 -0.08 4.48
CA ARG A 74 -16.84 -0.42 3.10
C ARG A 74 -15.57 -0.65 2.29
N PRO A 75 -15.63 -1.50 1.23
CA PRO A 75 -14.47 -1.73 0.39
C PRO A 75 -14.06 -0.46 -0.35
N ASN A 76 -12.75 -0.23 -0.49
CA ASN A 76 -12.23 0.73 -1.46
C ASN A 76 -12.31 0.09 -2.87
N PRO A 77 -13.22 0.56 -3.75
CA PRO A 77 -13.51 -0.16 -4.99
C PRO A 77 -12.30 -0.24 -5.93
N GLY A 78 -11.42 0.78 -5.93
CA GLY A 78 -10.21 0.78 -6.75
C GLY A 78 -9.21 -0.28 -6.26
N ILE A 79 -8.87 -0.24 -4.99
CA ILE A 79 -7.89 -1.18 -4.41
C ILE A 79 -8.43 -2.61 -4.41
N MET A 80 -9.73 -2.80 -4.22
CA MET A 80 -10.35 -4.12 -4.35
C MET A 80 -10.22 -4.74 -5.74
N LYS A 81 -10.19 -3.93 -6.81
CA LYS A 81 -9.88 -4.44 -8.16
C LYS A 81 -8.46 -5.00 -8.23
N ILE A 82 -7.48 -4.26 -7.65
CA ILE A 82 -6.08 -4.69 -7.63
C ILE A 82 -5.91 -5.93 -6.75
N TYR A 83 -6.53 -5.96 -5.57
CA TYR A 83 -6.56 -7.14 -4.70
C TYR A 83 -7.08 -8.38 -5.44
N ARG A 84 -8.25 -8.28 -6.11
CA ARG A 84 -8.82 -9.38 -6.89
C ARG A 84 -7.93 -9.78 -8.07
N LEU A 85 -7.24 -8.83 -8.68
CA LEU A 85 -6.26 -9.12 -9.74
C LEU A 85 -5.09 -9.94 -9.19
N CYS A 86 -4.53 -9.58 -8.03
CA CYS A 86 -3.48 -10.37 -7.37
C CYS A 86 -3.93 -11.82 -7.14
N LEU A 87 -5.16 -12.02 -6.64
CA LEU A 87 -5.68 -13.37 -6.42
C LEU A 87 -5.82 -14.17 -7.73
N ARG A 88 -6.34 -13.53 -8.81
CA ARG A 88 -6.44 -14.18 -10.13
C ARG A 88 -5.07 -14.54 -10.72
N LEU A 89 -4.08 -13.70 -10.49
CA LEU A 89 -2.70 -13.94 -10.92
C LEU A 89 -1.93 -14.85 -9.97
N GLN A 90 -2.53 -15.32 -8.88
CA GLN A 90 -1.89 -16.15 -7.83
C GLN A 90 -0.69 -15.46 -7.16
N ILE A 91 -0.68 -14.13 -7.15
CA ILE A 91 0.29 -13.33 -6.38
C ILE A 91 -0.13 -13.35 -4.92
N ALA A 92 0.81 -13.64 -4.01
CA ALA A 92 0.52 -13.67 -2.58
C ALA A 92 0.19 -12.28 -2.05
N VAL A 93 -0.90 -12.18 -1.27
CA VAL A 93 -1.35 -10.93 -0.64
C VAL A 93 -1.08 -10.97 0.84
N TYR A 94 -0.54 -9.88 1.37
CA TYR A 94 -0.29 -9.65 2.79
C TYR A 94 -0.94 -8.36 3.24
N PHE A 95 -1.37 -8.30 4.50
CA PHE A 95 -1.79 -7.07 5.14
C PHE A 95 -0.81 -6.66 6.23
N VAL A 96 -0.43 -5.37 6.26
CA VAL A 96 0.43 -4.78 7.29
C VAL A 96 -0.20 -3.48 7.76
N THR A 97 -0.72 -3.47 8.98
CA THR A 97 -1.53 -2.35 9.50
C THR A 97 -0.98 -1.78 10.81
N ALA A 98 -1.23 -0.50 11.06
CA ALA A 98 -0.96 0.16 12.33
C ALA A 98 -1.97 -0.22 13.45
N ARG A 99 -3.02 -0.99 13.14
CA ARG A 99 -3.97 -1.47 14.15
C ARG A 99 -3.25 -2.23 15.26
N ARG A 100 -3.67 -2.01 16.49
CA ARG A 100 -3.11 -2.67 17.67
C ARG A 100 -3.25 -4.18 17.58
N LEU A 101 -2.16 -4.91 17.85
CA LEU A 101 -2.19 -6.35 18.00
C LEU A 101 -2.82 -6.72 19.35
N SER A 102 -3.99 -7.31 19.33
CA SER A 102 -4.67 -8.04 20.41
C SER A 102 -5.59 -9.06 19.77
N ASP A 103 -6.01 -10.07 20.51
CA ASP A 103 -6.91 -11.12 20.00
C ASP A 103 -8.24 -10.51 19.50
N GLU A 104 -8.82 -9.60 20.28
CA GLU A 104 -10.04 -8.89 19.92
C GLU A 104 -9.90 -8.08 18.63
N ASN A 105 -8.85 -7.27 18.52
CA ASN A 105 -8.61 -6.47 17.30
C ASN A 105 -8.28 -7.36 16.10
N TYR A 106 -7.60 -8.50 16.32
CA TYR A 106 -7.30 -9.43 15.24
C TYR A 106 -8.58 -10.04 14.70
N GLU A 107 -9.46 -10.52 15.59
CA GLU A 107 -10.76 -11.07 15.21
C GLU A 107 -11.64 -10.02 14.51
N TRP A 108 -11.74 -8.81 15.06
CA TRP A 108 -12.47 -7.70 14.47
C TRP A 108 -11.97 -7.38 13.06
N THR A 109 -10.65 -7.22 12.90
CA THR A 109 -10.02 -6.90 11.61
C THR A 109 -10.27 -8.00 10.59
N THR A 110 -10.16 -9.25 11.00
CA THR A 110 -10.43 -10.40 10.13
C THR A 110 -11.89 -10.43 9.67
N LYS A 111 -12.84 -10.18 10.56
CA LYS A 111 -14.29 -10.07 10.23
C LYS A 111 -14.56 -8.94 9.25
N GLN A 112 -13.95 -7.76 9.44
CA GLN A 112 -14.07 -6.64 8.49
C GLN A 112 -13.54 -7.03 7.10
N LEU A 113 -12.33 -7.59 7.02
CA LEU A 113 -11.72 -8.01 5.76
C LEU A 113 -12.58 -9.06 5.04
N GLN A 114 -13.11 -10.05 5.77
CA GLN A 114 -14.03 -11.05 5.21
C GLN A 114 -15.30 -10.40 4.67
N CYS A 115 -15.91 -9.51 5.45
CA CYS A 115 -17.15 -8.85 5.08
C CYS A 115 -17.02 -8.02 3.81
N ILE A 116 -15.92 -7.28 3.62
CA ILE A 116 -15.68 -6.50 2.40
C ILE A 116 -15.20 -7.37 1.21
N GLY A 117 -15.06 -8.68 1.39
CA GLY A 117 -14.58 -9.60 0.36
C GLY A 117 -13.07 -9.66 0.19
N ALA A 118 -12.29 -9.24 1.20
CA ALA A 118 -10.82 -9.28 1.22
C ALA A 118 -10.26 -10.38 2.16
N GLY A 119 -11.03 -11.43 2.43
CA GLY A 119 -10.67 -12.49 3.38
C GLY A 119 -9.62 -13.50 2.89
N LYS A 120 -9.14 -13.41 1.64
CA LYS A 120 -8.10 -14.30 1.09
C LYS A 120 -6.74 -13.61 1.10
N TYR A 121 -5.90 -13.93 2.06
CA TYR A 121 -4.54 -13.40 2.19
C TYR A 121 -3.60 -14.41 2.83
N ALA A 122 -2.29 -14.24 2.67
CA ALA A 122 -1.30 -15.16 3.22
C ALA A 122 -1.09 -14.93 4.73
N GLU A 123 -0.87 -13.67 5.14
CA GLU A 123 -0.71 -13.30 6.57
C GLU A 123 -1.22 -11.87 6.80
N LEU A 124 -1.69 -11.61 8.04
CA LEU A 124 -2.04 -10.30 8.58
C LEU A 124 -1.03 -9.93 9.67
N HIS A 125 -0.34 -8.81 9.50
CA HIS A 125 0.62 -8.26 10.46
C HIS A 125 0.03 -7.02 11.12
N MET A 126 -0.26 -7.11 12.41
CA MET A 126 -0.77 -6.02 13.24
C MET A 126 0.32 -5.46 14.14
N CYS A 127 0.21 -4.17 14.47
CA CYS A 127 1.22 -3.42 15.20
C CYS A 127 1.23 -3.77 16.70
N PRO A 128 2.33 -4.32 17.26
CA PRO A 128 2.46 -4.51 18.70
C PRO A 128 2.40 -3.17 19.44
N GLU A 129 1.91 -3.17 20.68
CA GLU A 129 1.76 -1.97 21.50
C GLU A 129 3.08 -1.20 21.64
N SER A 130 4.19 -1.90 21.78
CA SER A 130 5.53 -1.29 21.92
C SER A 130 5.95 -0.42 20.73
N TYR A 131 5.31 -0.58 19.57
CA TYR A 131 5.55 0.24 18.37
C TYR A 131 4.54 1.37 18.19
N ARG A 132 3.45 1.41 18.96
CA ARG A 132 2.38 2.40 18.79
C ARG A 132 2.64 3.75 19.47
N VAL A 133 3.82 3.93 20.05
CA VAL A 133 4.22 5.13 20.78
C VAL A 133 4.53 6.34 19.90
N SER A 134 4.77 6.16 18.62
CA SER A 134 4.99 7.24 17.65
C SER A 134 4.85 6.78 16.20
N ALA A 135 4.62 7.73 15.28
CA ALA A 135 4.58 7.46 13.84
C ALA A 135 5.90 6.83 13.33
N ALA A 136 7.05 7.28 13.87
CA ALA A 136 8.35 6.70 13.52
C ALA A 136 8.45 5.22 13.92
N LYS A 137 7.94 4.85 15.09
CA LYS A 137 7.91 3.46 15.56
C LYS A 137 6.94 2.60 14.74
N ILE A 138 5.78 3.12 14.38
CA ILE A 138 4.85 2.45 13.47
C ILE A 138 5.53 2.20 12.10
N SER A 139 6.23 3.19 11.57
CA SER A 139 7.00 3.04 10.31
C SER A 139 8.08 1.96 10.43
N GLU A 140 8.82 1.92 11.54
CA GLU A 140 9.81 0.88 11.85
C GLU A 140 9.15 -0.52 11.88
N PHE A 141 8.01 -0.65 12.55
CA PHE A 141 7.25 -1.90 12.56
C PHE A 141 6.86 -2.34 11.14
N LYS A 142 6.24 -1.44 10.35
CA LYS A 142 5.81 -1.76 8.97
C LYS A 142 7.00 -2.17 8.09
N LYS A 143 8.17 -1.52 8.25
CA LYS A 143 9.42 -1.92 7.59
C LYS A 143 9.86 -3.33 7.97
N ARG A 144 9.89 -3.64 9.28
CA ARG A 144 10.27 -4.97 9.81
C ARG A 144 9.29 -6.06 9.37
N ALA A 145 8.00 -5.77 9.35
CA ALA A 145 6.97 -6.70 8.87
C ALA A 145 7.21 -7.08 7.39
N ARG A 146 7.45 -6.10 6.52
CA ARG A 146 7.77 -6.35 5.11
C ARG A 146 9.06 -7.17 4.92
N ALA A 147 10.12 -6.85 5.65
CA ALA A 147 11.36 -7.64 5.64
C ALA A 147 11.13 -9.08 6.13
N ARG A 148 10.30 -9.28 7.16
CA ARG A 148 9.91 -10.60 7.65
C ARG A 148 9.12 -11.39 6.62
N ILE A 149 8.16 -10.76 5.93
CA ILE A 149 7.39 -11.36 4.83
C ILE A 149 8.34 -11.90 3.77
N MET A 150 9.23 -11.07 3.22
CA MET A 150 10.20 -11.48 2.18
C MET A 150 11.08 -12.64 2.65
N ARG A 151 11.64 -12.55 3.86
CA ARG A 151 12.51 -13.60 4.42
C ARG A 151 11.79 -14.92 4.61
N LYS A 152 10.56 -14.91 5.16
CA LYS A 152 9.78 -16.11 5.49
C LYS A 152 9.18 -16.77 4.26
N SER A 153 8.58 -15.98 3.38
CA SER A 153 7.89 -16.49 2.19
C SER A 153 8.83 -16.79 1.01
N LYS A 154 10.06 -16.26 1.03
CA LYS A 154 11.00 -16.27 -0.11
C LYS A 154 10.46 -15.53 -1.34
N ARG A 155 9.49 -14.63 -1.17
CA ARG A 155 8.88 -13.83 -2.22
C ARG A 155 9.39 -12.40 -2.19
N GLN A 156 9.52 -11.80 -3.36
CA GLN A 156 9.79 -10.36 -3.48
C GLN A 156 8.47 -9.58 -3.37
N ILE A 157 8.48 -8.53 -2.56
CA ILE A 157 7.35 -7.59 -2.55
C ILE A 157 7.46 -6.73 -3.81
N VAL A 158 6.47 -6.83 -4.69
CA VAL A 158 6.45 -6.08 -5.97
C VAL A 158 5.62 -4.80 -5.87
N LEU A 159 4.70 -4.71 -4.91
CA LEU A 159 3.89 -3.54 -4.66
C LEU A 159 3.60 -3.40 -3.17
N ASN A 160 3.83 -2.20 -2.62
CA ASN A 160 3.26 -1.75 -1.36
C ASN A 160 2.20 -0.69 -1.64
N ALA A 161 1.03 -0.78 -1.02
CA ALA A 161 -0.03 0.19 -1.15
C ALA A 161 -0.54 0.64 0.23
N GLY A 162 -0.63 1.94 0.43
CA GLY A 162 -1.12 2.55 1.66
C GLY A 162 -1.49 4.02 1.48
N ASP A 163 -2.27 4.55 2.42
CA ASP A 163 -2.67 5.95 2.46
C ASP A 163 -1.70 6.83 3.25
N GLN A 164 -0.81 6.23 4.05
CA GLN A 164 0.21 6.93 4.81
C GLN A 164 1.61 6.77 4.20
N TRP A 165 2.47 7.76 4.38
CA TRP A 165 3.86 7.69 3.91
C TRP A 165 4.67 6.61 4.61
N THR A 166 4.31 6.27 5.85
CA THR A 166 4.87 5.14 6.60
C THR A 166 4.63 3.79 5.93
N ASP A 167 3.62 3.69 5.05
CA ASP A 167 3.27 2.47 4.34
C ASP A 167 4.16 2.25 3.13
N THR A 168 4.60 3.33 2.51
CA THR A 168 5.22 3.29 1.18
C THR A 168 6.72 3.57 1.24
N LEU A 169 7.15 4.79 1.37
CA LEU A 169 8.55 5.19 1.20
C LEU A 169 9.44 4.95 2.43
N GLN A 170 8.92 4.31 3.48
CA GLN A 170 9.64 4.06 4.74
C GLN A 170 10.21 5.35 5.38
N MET A 171 9.53 6.46 5.18
CA MET A 171 9.99 7.74 5.68
C MET A 171 9.89 7.82 7.19
N SER A 172 11.00 8.09 7.83
CA SER A 172 11.07 8.37 9.26
C SER A 172 10.73 9.82 9.58
N SER A 173 10.79 10.74 8.62
CA SER A 173 10.43 12.14 8.81
C SER A 173 9.34 12.57 7.82
N ILE A 174 8.18 12.90 8.37
CA ILE A 174 7.08 13.56 7.66
C ILE A 174 7.54 14.89 7.03
N LYS A 175 8.56 15.57 7.59
CA LYS A 175 9.04 16.87 7.10
C LYS A 175 9.62 16.83 5.69
N GLU A 176 10.31 15.76 5.30
CA GLU A 176 10.87 15.64 3.94
C GLU A 176 9.79 15.37 2.90
N CYS A 177 8.76 14.62 3.28
CA CYS A 177 7.57 14.41 2.45
C CYS A 177 6.70 15.64 2.32
N ASN A 178 6.48 16.32 3.43
CA ASN A 178 5.55 17.44 3.51
C ASN A 178 5.96 18.58 2.55
N ALA A 179 7.23 18.92 2.45
CA ALA A 179 7.69 19.98 1.56
C ALA A 179 7.33 19.74 0.08
N PHE A 180 7.23 18.46 -0.34
CA PHE A 180 6.98 18.10 -1.73
C PHE A 180 5.49 17.84 -2.04
N ILE A 181 4.73 17.34 -1.08
CA ILE A 181 3.39 16.77 -1.28
C ILE A 181 2.31 17.44 -0.42
N GLU A 182 2.70 18.31 0.52
CA GLU A 182 1.78 19.01 1.44
C GLU A 182 0.60 19.72 0.77
N LYS A 183 0.70 19.98 -0.52
CA LYS A 183 -0.37 20.64 -1.27
C LYS A 183 -1.31 19.68 -1.99
N ASP A 184 -1.02 18.36 -2.02
CA ASP A 184 -1.80 17.44 -2.84
C ASP A 184 -2.02 16.07 -2.19
N ASN A 185 -2.78 16.07 -1.12
CA ASN A 185 -3.27 14.86 -0.44
C ASN A 185 -4.44 14.17 -1.17
N LYS A 186 -4.89 14.71 -2.32
CA LYS A 186 -6.04 14.19 -3.09
C LYS A 186 -5.64 13.28 -4.25
N SER A 187 -4.36 13.16 -4.55
CA SER A 187 -3.86 12.39 -5.67
C SER A 187 -3.29 11.04 -5.27
N TYR A 188 -3.26 10.13 -6.24
CA TYR A 188 -2.53 8.87 -6.14
C TYR A 188 -1.10 9.10 -6.63
N TRP A 189 -0.13 8.50 -5.94
CA TRP A 189 1.27 8.57 -6.32
C TRP A 189 1.84 7.18 -6.47
N LEU A 190 2.45 6.91 -7.61
CA LEU A 190 3.15 5.66 -7.87
C LEU A 190 4.65 5.93 -7.95
N PHE A 191 5.42 5.27 -7.09
CA PHE A 191 6.87 5.44 -6.99
C PHE A 191 7.59 4.16 -7.37
N GLN A 192 8.63 4.30 -8.16
CA GLN A 192 9.58 3.24 -8.49
C GLN A 192 10.97 3.64 -8.01
N PRO A 193 11.66 2.82 -7.18
CA PRO A 193 13.05 3.04 -6.86
C PRO A 193 13.92 2.91 -8.13
N ILE A 194 14.82 3.88 -8.35
CA ILE A 194 15.71 3.88 -9.54
C ILE A 194 16.86 2.87 -9.35
N ASP A 195 17.36 2.72 -8.12
CA ASP A 195 18.61 2.03 -7.82
C ASP A 195 18.43 0.61 -7.23
N ARG A 196 17.21 0.05 -7.18
CA ARG A 196 16.93 -1.27 -6.58
C ARG A 196 16.01 -2.12 -7.45
N GLU A 197 16.06 -3.45 -7.24
CA GLU A 197 15.05 -4.37 -7.77
C GLU A 197 13.65 -3.90 -7.37
N VAL A 198 12.79 -3.87 -8.34
CA VAL A 198 11.56 -3.08 -8.41
C VAL A 198 10.57 -3.40 -7.29
N VAL A 199 10.47 -2.55 -6.27
CA VAL A 199 9.33 -2.50 -5.36
C VAL A 199 8.55 -1.22 -5.63
N TRP A 200 7.43 -1.33 -6.31
CA TRP A 200 6.53 -0.22 -6.54
C TRP A 200 5.84 0.19 -5.24
N GLN A 201 5.74 1.51 -5.03
CA GLN A 201 5.07 2.07 -3.86
C GLN A 201 3.86 2.86 -4.34
N LEU A 202 2.68 2.48 -3.90
CA LEU A 202 1.44 3.19 -4.20
C LEU A 202 0.95 3.95 -2.96
N LYS A 203 1.06 5.27 -3.00
CA LYS A 203 0.46 6.17 -2.02
C LYS A 203 -0.93 6.56 -2.48
N LEU A 204 -1.93 6.26 -1.68
CA LEU A 204 -3.32 6.66 -1.90
C LEU A 204 -3.56 8.10 -1.41
N PRO A 205 -4.62 8.76 -1.89
CA PRO A 205 -5.08 10.01 -1.30
C PRO A 205 -5.32 9.86 0.19
N ASP A 206 -4.84 10.85 0.95
CA ASP A 206 -5.20 10.95 2.37
C ASP A 206 -6.66 11.39 2.47
N ARG A 207 -7.47 10.62 3.13
CA ARG A 207 -8.90 10.91 3.32
C ARG A 207 -9.20 11.60 4.64
N GLY A 208 -8.16 12.02 5.36
CA GLY A 208 -8.25 12.57 6.69
C GLY A 208 -8.56 11.45 7.69
N GLY A 209 -7.55 11.05 8.48
CA GLY A 209 -7.78 10.11 9.56
C GLY A 209 -8.83 10.66 10.52
N TYR A 210 -9.67 9.78 11.03
CA TYR A 210 -10.60 10.06 12.12
C TYR A 210 -9.84 10.24 13.44
#